data_622ccd50801887e5143e2c92591edea2
#
_entry.id   622ccd50801887e5143e2c92591edea2
#
_cell.length_a   1.000
_cell.length_b   1.000
_cell.length_c   1.000
_cell.angle_alpha   90.00
_cell.angle_beta   90.00
_cell.angle_gamma   90.00
#
_symmetry.space_group_name_H-M   'P 1'
#
loop_
_entity.id
_entity.type
_entity.pdbx_description
1 polymer ?
#
loop_
_entity_poly.entity_id
_entity_poly.type
_entity_poly.pdbx_seq_one_letter_code
_entity_poly.pdbx_strand_id
1 'polypeptide(L)'
;FLYSTGARISEAVGLDIDDLSLERIPANGPDVVRLFGKGSRERLVPLGSYAARALDEYLVRGRPAASVKGKGTPALFLNARGGRLSRQSAWTILKNAAEKAQIGRDVSPHTLRHSFATHLLEGGADVRVVQELLGHASVTTTQVYTLVTAETLREVYAAAHPRAL
;
A
#
# COMPACT_ATOMS: atom_id res chain seq x y z
N PHE A 1 -0.98 -5.78 -1.60
CA PHE A 1 -0.81 -4.54 -0.87
C PHE A 1 0.18 -3.60 -1.57
N LEU A 2 1.45 -4.00 -1.79
CA LEU A 2 2.50 -3.16 -2.40
C LEU A 2 2.11 -2.60 -3.77
N TYR A 3 1.53 -3.43 -4.62
CA TYR A 3 1.08 -3.00 -5.94
C TYR A 3 -0.12 -2.04 -5.85
N SER A 4 -1.06 -2.30 -4.96
CA SER A 4 -2.26 -1.47 -4.80
C SER A 4 -1.94 -0.07 -4.25
N THR A 5 -0.95 0.05 -3.39
CA THR A 5 -0.63 1.31 -2.70
C THR A 5 0.58 2.04 -3.25
N GLY A 6 1.39 1.37 -4.08
CA GLY A 6 2.70 1.87 -4.48
C GLY A 6 3.67 2.11 -3.31
N ALA A 7 3.40 1.52 -2.14
CA ALA A 7 4.23 1.69 -0.96
C ALA A 7 5.67 1.17 -1.15
N ARG A 8 6.62 1.82 -0.48
CA ARG A 8 7.96 1.24 -0.30
C ARG A 8 7.86 0.06 0.67
N ILE A 9 8.69 -0.97 0.48
CA ILE A 9 8.68 -2.13 1.37
C ILE A 9 8.88 -1.74 2.85
N SER A 10 9.73 -0.75 3.12
CA SER A 10 9.95 -0.24 4.48
C SER A 10 8.71 0.44 5.06
N GLU A 11 7.93 1.14 4.25
CA GLU A 11 6.66 1.75 4.67
C GLU A 11 5.64 0.66 5.01
N ALA A 12 5.50 -0.35 4.14
CA ALA A 12 4.56 -1.45 4.36
C ALA A 12 4.87 -2.25 5.63
N VAL A 13 6.13 -2.68 5.84
CA VAL A 13 6.48 -3.45 7.05
C VAL A 13 6.50 -2.60 8.32
N GLY A 14 6.60 -1.28 8.18
CA GLY A 14 6.52 -0.32 9.29
C GLY A 14 5.12 -0.08 9.81
N LEU A 15 4.07 -0.45 9.08
CA LEU A 15 2.68 -0.18 9.47
C LEU A 15 2.29 -0.93 10.75
N ASP A 16 1.49 -0.25 11.54
CA ASP A 16 0.72 -0.80 12.64
C ASP A 16 -0.75 -0.99 12.23
N ILE A 17 -1.52 -1.74 13.00
CA ILE A 17 -2.96 -1.97 12.70
C ILE A 17 -3.71 -0.64 12.68
N ASP A 18 -3.37 0.27 13.60
CA ASP A 18 -4.05 1.56 13.73
C ASP A 18 -3.78 2.52 12.56
N ASP A 19 -2.77 2.21 11.71
CA ASP A 19 -2.51 2.96 10.48
C ASP A 19 -3.48 2.63 9.34
N LEU A 20 -4.21 1.54 9.50
CA LEU A 20 -5.35 1.25 8.66
C LEU A 20 -6.49 2.17 9.10
N SER A 21 -6.67 3.27 8.42
CA SER A 21 -7.86 4.10 8.62
C SER A 21 -9.07 3.29 8.17
N LEU A 22 -9.66 2.57 9.12
CA LEU A 22 -10.95 1.90 8.97
C LEU A 22 -12.10 2.92 9.00
N GLU A 23 -11.85 4.17 8.67
CA GLU A 23 -12.90 5.05 8.24
C GLU A 23 -13.45 4.45 6.93
N ARG A 24 -14.37 3.52 7.10
CA ARG A 24 -15.28 3.11 6.05
C ARG A 24 -16.03 4.35 5.62
N ILE A 25 -15.43 5.07 4.71
CA ILE A 25 -16.09 6.12 3.99
C ILE A 25 -17.16 5.47 3.11
N PRO A 26 -18.31 6.15 2.88
CA PRO A 26 -19.57 5.53 2.51
C PRO A 26 -19.42 4.45 1.44
N ALA A 27 -20.22 3.45 1.55
CA ALA A 27 -20.35 2.12 0.94
C ALA A 27 -19.74 1.80 -0.45
N ASN A 28 -19.13 2.75 -1.17
CA ASN A 28 -18.74 2.59 -2.58
C ASN A 28 -17.34 3.10 -2.94
N GLY A 29 -16.47 3.42 -1.99
CA GLY A 29 -15.11 3.89 -2.26
C GLY A 29 -14.03 2.91 -1.79
N PRO A 30 -12.82 2.95 -2.36
CA PRO A 30 -11.70 2.16 -1.88
C PRO A 30 -11.31 2.57 -0.45
N ASP A 31 -10.97 1.59 0.39
CA ASP A 31 -10.38 1.83 1.70
C ASP A 31 -9.11 2.69 1.57
N VAL A 32 -8.71 3.35 2.63
CA VAL A 32 -7.52 4.22 2.65
C VAL A 32 -6.54 3.75 3.69
N VAL A 33 -5.27 3.76 3.35
CA VAL A 33 -4.16 3.43 4.24
C VAL A 33 -3.29 4.66 4.43
N ARG A 34 -2.91 4.93 5.68
CA ARG A 34 -1.94 5.95 6.04
C ARG A 34 -0.53 5.38 5.94
N LEU A 35 0.28 5.93 5.06
CA LEU A 35 1.68 5.56 4.89
C LEU A 35 2.60 6.64 5.45
N PHE A 36 3.68 6.22 6.10
CA PHE A 36 4.70 7.13 6.65
C PHE A 36 5.98 7.04 5.83
N GLY A 37 6.31 8.13 5.16
CA GLY A 37 7.53 8.29 4.38
C GLY A 37 8.73 8.80 5.19
N LYS A 38 9.82 9.10 4.50
CA LYS A 38 11.03 9.68 5.11
C LYS A 38 10.70 11.00 5.84
N GLY A 39 11.16 11.11 7.08
CA GLY A 39 10.90 12.29 7.93
C GLY A 39 9.48 12.33 8.50
N SER A 40 8.85 11.16 8.69
CA SER A 40 7.47 11.01 9.24
C SER A 40 6.40 11.76 8.44
N ARG A 41 6.65 12.00 7.15
CA ARG A 41 5.64 12.58 6.27
C ARG A 41 4.55 11.55 6.01
N GLU A 42 3.35 11.89 6.41
CA GLU A 42 2.16 11.08 6.17
C GLU A 42 1.59 11.32 4.77
N ARG A 43 1.05 10.26 4.18
CA ARG A 43 0.19 10.33 3.01
C ARG A 43 -0.91 9.28 3.07
N LEU A 44 -2.06 9.64 2.56
CA LEU A 44 -3.18 8.72 2.41
C LEU A 44 -3.14 8.12 1.01
N VAL A 45 -3.23 6.79 0.94
CA VAL A 45 -3.23 6.06 -0.33
C VAL A 45 -4.44 5.14 -0.38
N PRO A 46 -5.23 5.18 -1.46
CA PRO A 46 -6.33 4.25 -1.65
C PRO A 46 -5.86 2.80 -1.72
N LEU A 47 -6.68 1.89 -1.19
CA LEU A 47 -6.45 0.46 -1.22
C LEU A 47 -7.52 -0.18 -2.11
N GLY A 48 -7.13 -0.74 -3.24
CA GLY A 48 -8.05 -1.39 -4.16
C GLY A 48 -8.69 -2.65 -3.58
N SER A 49 -9.84 -3.03 -4.10
CA SER A 49 -10.70 -4.08 -3.55
C SER A 49 -10.02 -5.45 -3.40
N TYR A 50 -9.13 -5.82 -4.32
CA TYR A 50 -8.37 -7.07 -4.22
C TYR A 50 -7.40 -7.07 -3.03
N ALA A 51 -6.73 -5.94 -2.80
CA ALA A 51 -5.81 -5.80 -1.67
C ALA A 51 -6.57 -5.69 -0.35
N ALA A 52 -7.70 -4.99 -0.32
CA ALA A 52 -8.58 -4.89 0.84
C ALA A 52 -9.08 -6.26 1.27
N ARG A 53 -9.63 -7.06 0.34
CA ARG A 53 -10.07 -8.44 0.64
C ARG A 53 -8.95 -9.33 1.16
N ALA A 54 -7.78 -9.29 0.53
CA ALA A 54 -6.63 -10.07 0.99
C ALA A 54 -6.15 -9.64 2.38
N LEU A 55 -6.23 -8.34 2.67
CA LEU A 55 -5.90 -7.78 3.97
C LEU A 55 -6.91 -8.19 5.04
N ASP A 56 -8.21 -8.17 4.73
CA ASP A 56 -9.26 -8.63 5.62
C ASP A 56 -9.10 -10.12 5.97
N GLU A 57 -8.86 -10.97 4.98
CA GLU A 57 -8.58 -12.40 5.21
C GLU A 57 -7.34 -12.60 6.09
N TYR A 58 -6.31 -11.81 5.87
CA TYR A 58 -5.10 -11.86 6.68
C TYR A 58 -5.37 -11.40 8.12
N LEU A 59 -6.10 -10.32 8.33
CA LEU A 59 -6.44 -9.79 9.66
C LEU A 59 -7.32 -10.76 10.46
N VAL A 60 -8.25 -11.45 9.79
CA VAL A 60 -9.18 -12.39 10.44
C VAL A 60 -8.53 -13.75 10.72
N ARG A 61 -7.66 -14.25 9.84
CA ARG A 61 -7.12 -15.61 9.91
C ARG A 61 -5.61 -15.66 10.10
N GLY A 62 -4.86 -14.97 9.22
CA GLY A 62 -3.41 -15.09 9.16
C GLY A 62 -2.70 -14.44 10.34
N ARG A 63 -3.07 -13.20 10.62
CA ARG A 63 -2.46 -12.42 11.69
C ARG A 63 -2.69 -13.00 13.08
N PRO A 64 -3.91 -13.40 13.48
CA PRO A 64 -4.13 -14.07 14.76
C PRO A 64 -3.31 -15.35 14.90
N ALA A 65 -3.28 -16.19 13.86
CA ALA A 65 -2.51 -17.43 13.87
C ALA A 65 -0.98 -17.21 14.04
N ALA A 66 -0.46 -16.09 13.53
CA ALA A 66 0.93 -15.70 13.74
C ALA A 66 1.14 -15.07 15.12
N SER A 67 0.23 -14.22 15.58
CA SER A 67 0.32 -13.43 16.81
C SER A 67 0.45 -14.30 18.06
N VAL A 68 -0.22 -15.46 18.11
CA VAL A 68 -0.15 -16.39 19.26
C VAL A 68 1.25 -16.93 19.49
N LYS A 69 2.14 -16.85 18.52
CA LYS A 69 3.53 -17.32 18.61
C LYS A 69 4.48 -16.24 19.13
N GLY A 70 4.02 -15.00 19.23
CA GLY A 70 4.81 -13.84 19.64
C GLY A 70 4.46 -13.31 21.02
N LYS A 71 5.11 -12.19 21.38
CA LYS A 71 4.87 -11.49 22.65
C LYS A 71 3.79 -10.39 22.54
N GLY A 72 3.07 -10.33 21.41
CA GLY A 72 2.19 -9.22 21.08
C GLY A 72 2.95 -8.05 20.44
N THR A 73 2.35 -7.45 19.40
CA THR A 73 2.89 -6.29 18.72
C THR A 73 1.75 -5.58 17.95
N PRO A 74 1.75 -4.25 17.86
CA PRO A 74 0.79 -3.52 17.03
C PRO A 74 1.05 -3.69 15.55
N ALA A 75 2.20 -4.24 15.15
CA ALA A 75 2.57 -4.40 13.73
C ALA A 75 1.47 -5.04 12.91
N LEU A 76 1.18 -4.44 11.75
CA LEU A 76 0.21 -4.97 10.81
C LEU A 76 0.68 -6.32 10.25
N PHE A 77 1.86 -6.36 9.64
CA PHE A 77 2.41 -7.57 9.04
C PHE A 77 3.37 -8.28 10.00
N LEU A 78 3.08 -9.56 10.25
CA LEU A 78 3.84 -10.40 11.18
C LEU A 78 4.68 -11.45 10.42
N ASN A 79 5.79 -11.80 11.02
CA ASN A 79 6.59 -12.96 10.62
C ASN A 79 6.05 -14.25 11.25
N ALA A 80 6.63 -15.39 10.89
CA ALA A 80 6.23 -16.71 11.39
C ALA A 80 6.40 -16.90 12.90
N ARG A 81 7.13 -15.99 13.58
CA ARG A 81 7.34 -16.00 15.04
C ARG A 81 6.44 -15.01 15.79
N GLY A 82 5.52 -14.36 15.09
CA GLY A 82 4.57 -13.40 15.65
C GLY A 82 5.14 -12.01 15.94
N GLY A 83 6.37 -11.71 15.51
CA GLY A 83 6.95 -10.37 15.55
C GLY A 83 6.72 -9.61 14.22
N ARG A 84 7.11 -8.34 14.19
CA ARG A 84 7.03 -7.51 12.98
C ARG A 84 7.77 -8.15 11.81
N LEU A 85 7.18 -8.13 10.64
CA LEU A 85 7.80 -8.62 9.41
C LEU A 85 8.99 -7.73 9.03
N SER A 86 10.14 -8.34 8.73
CA SER A 86 11.31 -7.61 8.22
C SER A 86 11.19 -7.36 6.72
N ARG A 87 11.92 -6.35 6.22
CA ARG A 87 12.02 -6.08 4.78
C ARG A 87 12.52 -7.29 4.00
N GLN A 88 13.51 -7.99 4.54
CA GLN A 88 14.08 -9.18 3.91
C GLN A 88 13.06 -10.32 3.83
N SER A 89 12.33 -10.59 4.92
CA SER A 89 11.28 -11.61 4.93
C SER A 89 10.14 -11.25 3.99
N ALA A 90 9.73 -9.98 3.94
CA ALA A 90 8.72 -9.50 2.99
C ALA A 90 9.16 -9.69 1.54
N TRP A 91 10.43 -9.41 1.23
CA TRP A 91 10.98 -9.67 -0.11
C TRP A 91 10.95 -11.16 -0.46
N THR A 92 11.35 -12.03 0.46
CA THR A 92 11.31 -13.49 0.26
C THR A 92 9.88 -13.97 0.01
N ILE A 93 8.90 -13.47 0.76
CA ILE A 93 7.47 -13.79 0.54
C ILE A 93 7.03 -13.37 -0.86
N LEU A 94 7.40 -12.15 -1.28
CA LEU A 94 7.06 -11.63 -2.60
C LEU A 94 7.67 -12.50 -3.72
N LYS A 95 8.94 -12.85 -3.60
CA LYS A 95 9.64 -13.70 -4.56
C LYS A 95 8.99 -15.07 -4.68
N ASN A 96 8.71 -15.72 -3.54
CA ASN A 96 8.04 -17.02 -3.52
C ASN A 96 6.62 -16.95 -4.12
N ALA A 97 5.90 -15.84 -3.90
CA ALA A 97 4.58 -15.64 -4.49
C ALA A 97 4.67 -15.48 -6.02
N ALA A 98 5.65 -14.73 -6.51
CA ALA A 98 5.90 -14.55 -7.93
C ALA A 98 6.28 -15.88 -8.63
N GLU A 99 7.11 -16.69 -7.99
CA GLU A 99 7.49 -18.02 -8.48
C GLU A 99 6.27 -18.95 -8.55
N LYS A 100 5.45 -19.00 -7.49
CA LYS A 100 4.22 -19.78 -7.48
C LYS A 100 3.22 -19.35 -8.54
N ALA A 101 3.14 -18.06 -8.82
CA ALA A 101 2.28 -17.49 -9.86
C ALA A 101 2.89 -17.64 -11.27
N GLN A 102 4.06 -18.25 -11.40
CA GLN A 102 4.79 -18.45 -12.67
C GLN A 102 4.98 -17.14 -13.45
N ILE A 103 5.22 -16.05 -12.74
CA ILE A 103 5.54 -14.77 -13.36
C ILE A 103 6.97 -14.85 -13.91
N GLY A 104 7.09 -14.97 -15.22
CA GLY A 104 8.36 -15.23 -15.95
C GLY A 104 9.35 -14.04 -15.96
N ARG A 105 9.23 -13.09 -15.03
CA ARG A 105 10.13 -11.95 -14.87
C ARG A 105 10.43 -11.72 -13.40
N ASP A 106 11.55 -11.07 -13.12
CA ASP A 106 11.92 -10.73 -11.74
C ASP A 106 10.93 -9.73 -11.13
N VAL A 107 10.31 -10.10 -10.02
CA VAL A 107 9.35 -9.28 -9.28
C VAL A 107 10.00 -8.83 -7.97
N SER A 108 10.16 -7.51 -7.85
CA SER A 108 10.70 -6.86 -6.66
C SER A 108 9.71 -5.83 -6.12
N PRO A 109 9.87 -5.34 -4.89
CA PRO A 109 9.09 -4.22 -4.39
C PRO A 109 9.17 -2.97 -5.28
N HIS A 110 10.34 -2.71 -5.86
CA HIS A 110 10.52 -1.60 -6.81
C HIS A 110 9.75 -1.82 -8.10
N THR A 111 9.74 -3.05 -8.62
CA THR A 111 8.95 -3.42 -9.81
C THR A 111 7.46 -3.16 -9.57
N LEU A 112 6.92 -3.57 -8.43
CA LEU A 112 5.52 -3.36 -8.09
C LEU A 112 5.16 -1.88 -7.96
N ARG A 113 6.04 -1.10 -7.34
CA ARG A 113 5.84 0.35 -7.21
C ARG A 113 5.95 1.06 -8.57
N HIS A 114 6.87 0.64 -9.42
CA HIS A 114 6.98 1.14 -10.78
C HIS A 114 5.73 0.80 -11.60
N SER A 115 5.24 -0.42 -11.51
CA SER A 115 4.00 -0.84 -12.18
C SER A 115 2.79 -0.07 -11.67
N PHE A 116 2.69 0.21 -10.37
CA PHE A 116 1.65 1.09 -9.81
C PHE A 116 1.66 2.47 -10.49
N ALA A 117 2.83 3.12 -10.55
CA ALA A 117 2.96 4.43 -11.19
C ALA A 117 2.60 4.39 -12.67
N THR A 118 3.15 3.44 -13.40
CA THR A 118 2.94 3.28 -14.85
C THR A 118 1.48 3.04 -15.18
N HIS A 119 0.82 2.11 -14.48
CA HIS A 119 -0.57 1.78 -14.75
C HIS A 119 -1.53 2.92 -14.38
N LEU A 120 -1.23 3.71 -13.35
CA LEU A 120 -2.01 4.91 -13.07
C LEU A 120 -1.89 5.94 -14.19
N LEU A 121 -0.68 6.17 -14.70
CA LEU A 121 -0.44 7.11 -15.80
C LEU A 121 -1.09 6.61 -17.09
N GLU A 122 -0.99 5.33 -17.41
CA GLU A 122 -1.67 4.70 -18.57
C GLU A 122 -3.19 4.75 -18.44
N GLY A 123 -3.70 4.68 -17.19
CA GLY A 123 -5.12 4.87 -16.88
C GLY A 123 -5.59 6.32 -16.90
N GLY A 124 -4.71 7.27 -17.27
CA GLY A 124 -5.04 8.69 -17.41
C GLY A 124 -4.89 9.55 -16.17
N ALA A 125 -4.28 9.01 -15.09
CA ALA A 125 -4.01 9.81 -13.90
C ALA A 125 -2.99 10.93 -14.17
N ASP A 126 -3.22 12.11 -13.60
CA ASP A 126 -2.27 13.21 -13.68
C ASP A 126 -0.94 12.84 -12.97
N VAL A 127 0.19 13.21 -13.58
CA VAL A 127 1.53 12.92 -13.07
C VAL A 127 1.73 13.43 -11.64
N ARG A 128 1.17 14.60 -11.30
CA ARG A 128 1.28 15.19 -9.97
C ARG A 128 0.55 14.35 -8.92
N VAL A 129 -0.66 13.87 -9.27
CA VAL A 129 -1.41 12.97 -8.39
C VAL A 129 -0.63 11.68 -8.13
N VAL A 130 -0.03 11.10 -9.17
CA VAL A 130 0.82 9.90 -9.01
C VAL A 130 2.04 10.20 -8.13
N GLN A 131 2.68 11.36 -8.30
CA GLN A 131 3.81 11.76 -7.45
C GLN A 131 3.41 11.92 -5.97
N GLU A 132 2.22 12.47 -5.68
CA GLU A 132 1.70 12.58 -4.33
C GLU A 132 1.40 11.22 -3.73
N LEU A 133 0.72 10.34 -4.46
CA LEU A 133 0.48 8.96 -4.03
C LEU A 133 1.78 8.21 -3.71
N LEU A 134 2.84 8.48 -4.46
CA LEU A 134 4.16 7.89 -4.24
C LEU A 134 4.94 8.55 -3.11
N GLY A 135 4.53 9.72 -2.64
CA GLY A 135 5.26 10.47 -1.60
C GLY A 135 6.62 10.95 -2.09
N HIS A 136 6.71 11.40 -3.32
CA HIS A 136 7.89 12.08 -3.82
C HIS A 136 7.96 13.48 -3.19
N ALA A 137 8.93 13.68 -2.29
CA ALA A 137 9.25 14.98 -1.76
C ALA A 137 10.09 15.74 -2.81
N SER A 138 9.42 16.41 -3.73
CA SER A 138 9.97 17.58 -4.41
C SER A 138 8.90 18.11 -5.36
N VAL A 139 8.43 19.32 -5.11
CA VAL A 139 9.00 20.46 -5.80
C VAL A 139 8.89 21.65 -4.86
N THR A 140 10.01 22.26 -4.59
CA THR A 140 10.15 23.63 -4.11
C THR A 140 9.40 24.54 -5.05
N THR A 141 8.14 24.80 -4.79
CA THR A 141 7.48 26.01 -5.28
C THR A 141 6.29 26.29 -4.37
N THR A 142 6.45 27.31 -3.55
CA THR A 142 5.40 28.01 -2.84
C THR A 142 4.43 28.60 -3.86
N GLN A 143 3.56 27.80 -4.42
CA GLN A 143 2.42 28.29 -5.18
C GLN A 143 1.19 27.53 -4.71
N VAL A 144 0.15 28.31 -4.44
CA VAL A 144 -1.19 27.93 -4.01
C VAL A 144 -1.66 26.70 -4.77
N TYR A 145 -1.47 25.50 -4.20
CA TYR A 145 -2.01 24.28 -4.77
C TYR A 145 -3.34 23.98 -4.13
N THR A 146 -4.34 23.87 -4.95
CA THR A 146 -5.60 23.22 -4.63
C THR A 146 -5.27 21.93 -3.90
N LEU A 147 -5.65 21.84 -2.63
CA LEU A 147 -5.48 20.66 -1.80
C LEU A 147 -6.06 19.47 -2.57
N VAL A 148 -5.20 18.55 -3.00
CA VAL A 148 -5.68 17.26 -3.53
C VAL A 148 -6.32 16.57 -2.34
N THR A 149 -7.63 16.57 -2.29
CA THR A 149 -8.39 15.98 -1.20
C THR A 149 -8.28 14.46 -1.27
N ALA A 150 -8.49 13.79 -0.14
CA ALA A 150 -8.56 12.32 -0.11
C ALA A 150 -9.63 11.79 -1.09
N GLU A 151 -10.68 12.55 -1.32
CA GLU A 151 -11.74 12.25 -2.28
C GLU A 151 -11.22 12.27 -3.74
N THR A 152 -10.52 13.32 -4.13
CA THR A 152 -9.87 13.41 -5.45
C THR A 152 -8.87 12.27 -5.68
N LEU A 153 -8.06 11.91 -4.66
CA LEU A 153 -7.13 10.78 -4.76
C LEU A 153 -7.86 9.47 -5.00
N ARG A 154 -9.00 9.26 -4.35
CA ARG A 154 -9.84 8.07 -4.54
C ARG A 154 -10.46 8.02 -5.93
N GLU A 155 -11.03 9.12 -6.39
CA GLU A 155 -11.65 9.21 -7.72
C GLU A 155 -10.65 8.88 -8.81
N VAL A 156 -9.48 9.52 -8.77
CA VAL A 156 -8.39 9.28 -9.73
C VAL A 156 -7.91 7.83 -9.66
N TYR A 157 -7.74 7.30 -8.45
CA TYR A 157 -7.33 5.91 -8.25
C TYR A 157 -8.38 4.94 -8.79
N ALA A 158 -9.65 5.15 -8.48
CA ALA A 158 -10.75 4.30 -8.94
C ALA A 158 -10.88 4.29 -10.46
N ALA A 159 -10.63 5.43 -11.10
CA ALA A 159 -10.69 5.55 -12.55
C ALA A 159 -9.48 4.96 -13.28
N ALA A 160 -8.29 5.02 -12.68
CA ALA A 160 -7.03 4.75 -13.38
C ALA A 160 -6.34 3.44 -12.96
N HIS A 161 -6.54 2.94 -11.72
CA HIS A 161 -5.81 1.77 -11.24
C HIS A 161 -6.52 0.46 -11.66
N PRO A 162 -5.81 -0.51 -12.30
CA PRO A 162 -6.44 -1.74 -12.83
C PRO A 162 -7.09 -2.66 -11.78
N ARG A 163 -6.79 -2.48 -10.52
CA ARG A 163 -7.28 -3.27 -9.40
C ARG A 163 -7.97 -2.42 -8.33
N ALA A 164 -8.55 -1.28 -8.77
CA ALA A 164 -9.25 -0.37 -7.86
C ALA A 164 -10.57 -0.96 -7.35
N LEU A 165 -11.33 -1.62 -8.22
CA LEU A 165 -12.68 -2.16 -7.98
C LEU A 165 -12.68 -3.68 -7.91
#